data_9844417f5bcf5c9bab59113e2b0eac7a
#
_entry.id   9844417f5bcf5c9bab59113e2b0eac7a
#
_cell.length_a   1.000
_cell.length_b   1.000
_cell.length_c   1.000
_cell.angle_alpha   90.00
_cell.angle_beta   90.00
_cell.angle_gamma   90.00
#
_symmetry.space_group_name_H-M   'P 1'
#
loop_
_entity.id
_entity.type
_entity.pdbx_description
1 polymer ?
#
loop_
_entity_poly.entity_id
_entity_poly.type
_entity_poly.pdbx_seq_one_letter_code
_entity_poly.pdbx_strand_id
1 'polypeptide(L)'
;MKVNKVVQIHKGSNSVGGVFIYEESITGTVVKVNKKSIRVHMTHAKCTTNGRVTREYDINETATFDFWKTINRQFGENAGKTVDIYKNSKYGIIEVVH
;
A
#
# COMPACT_ATOMS: atom_id res chain seq x y z
N MET A 1 -6.90 13.23 -1.25
CA MET A 1 -6.84 12.12 -2.23
C MET A 1 -7.66 12.48 -3.45
N LYS A 2 -7.09 12.31 -4.60
CA LYS A 2 -7.76 12.62 -5.87
C LYS A 2 -7.89 11.39 -6.75
N VAL A 3 -8.95 11.33 -7.55
CA VAL A 3 -9.09 10.33 -8.62
C VAL A 3 -7.91 10.47 -9.59
N ASN A 4 -7.49 9.35 -10.15
CA ASN A 4 -6.33 9.18 -11.05
C ASN A 4 -4.95 9.30 -10.37
N LYS A 5 -4.90 9.44 -9.05
CA LYS A 5 -3.63 9.38 -8.34
C LYS A 5 -3.10 7.95 -8.34
N VAL A 6 -1.81 7.79 -8.66
CA VAL A 6 -1.13 6.51 -8.55
C VAL A 6 -0.74 6.27 -7.09
N VAL A 7 -1.05 5.09 -6.58
CA VAL A 7 -0.76 4.72 -5.19
C VAL A 7 -0.02 3.39 -5.15
N GLN A 8 0.71 3.18 -4.05
CA GLN A 8 1.39 1.92 -3.76
C GLN A 8 0.68 1.24 -2.59
N ILE A 9 0.41 -0.03 -2.76
CA ILE A 9 -0.22 -0.87 -1.73
C ILE A 9 0.86 -1.80 -1.19
N HIS A 10 1.04 -1.82 0.11
CA HIS A 10 2.08 -2.61 0.76
C HIS A 10 1.48 -3.69 1.65
N LYS A 11 2.01 -4.90 1.50
CA LYS A 11 1.72 -6.01 2.37
C LYS A 11 3.04 -6.70 2.69
N GLY A 12 3.42 -6.71 3.95
CA GLY A 12 4.70 -7.24 4.37
C GLY A 12 4.57 -8.26 5.46
N SER A 13 5.55 -9.15 5.55
CA SER A 13 5.72 -10.05 6.68
C SER A 13 7.19 -10.24 6.96
N ASN A 14 7.53 -10.28 8.27
CA ASN A 14 8.88 -10.52 8.75
C ASN A 14 8.87 -11.79 9.58
N SER A 15 9.87 -12.64 9.42
CA SER A 15 10.06 -13.73 10.36
C SER A 15 10.68 -13.21 11.65
N VAL A 16 10.45 -13.93 12.74
CA VAL A 16 11.06 -13.63 14.03
C VAL A 16 12.58 -13.71 13.90
N GLY A 17 13.27 -12.68 14.38
CA GLY A 17 14.72 -12.60 14.25
C GLY A 17 15.23 -11.90 12.98
N GLY A 18 14.35 -11.45 12.10
CA GLY A 18 14.71 -10.65 10.91
C GLY A 18 15.48 -11.39 9.83
N VAL A 19 15.49 -12.73 9.86
CA VAL A 19 16.23 -13.55 8.90
C VAL A 19 15.54 -13.57 7.53
N PHE A 20 14.22 -13.45 7.52
CA PHE A 20 13.41 -13.49 6.30
C PHE A 20 12.46 -12.30 6.27
N ILE A 21 12.54 -11.50 5.21
CA ILE A 21 11.67 -10.35 4.99
C ILE A 21 11.01 -10.52 3.63
N TYR A 22 9.69 -10.63 3.63
CA TYR A 22 8.88 -10.71 2.42
C TYR A 22 8.00 -9.47 2.32
N GLU A 23 8.01 -8.85 1.16
CA GLU A 23 7.17 -7.69 0.87
C GLU A 23 6.44 -7.88 -0.46
N GLU A 24 5.19 -7.48 -0.49
CA GLU A 24 4.41 -7.39 -1.71
C GLU A 24 4.00 -5.94 -1.90
N SER A 25 4.33 -5.39 -3.06
CA SER A 25 3.99 -4.01 -3.44
C SER A 25 3.13 -4.05 -4.68
N ILE A 26 1.98 -3.42 -4.62
CA ILE A 26 1.03 -3.37 -5.74
C ILE A 26 0.87 -1.93 -6.16
N THR A 27 0.99 -1.67 -7.45
CA THR A 27 0.74 -0.35 -8.04
C THR A 27 -0.69 -0.28 -8.53
N GLY A 28 -1.37 0.79 -8.17
CA GLY A 28 -2.74 1.02 -8.61
C GLY A 28 -3.05 2.48 -8.80
N THR A 29 -4.22 2.74 -9.36
CA THR A 29 -4.72 4.09 -9.62
C THR A 29 -6.05 4.27 -8.90
N VAL A 30 -6.22 5.37 -8.20
CA VAL A 30 -7.47 5.70 -7.51
C VAL A 30 -8.53 6.00 -8.55
N VAL A 31 -9.62 5.25 -8.54
CA VAL A 31 -10.73 5.43 -9.48
C VAL A 31 -11.98 6.06 -8.86
N LYS A 32 -12.07 6.03 -7.53
CA LYS A 32 -13.17 6.67 -6.80
C LYS A 32 -12.73 7.04 -5.40
N VAL A 33 -13.17 8.19 -4.93
CA VAL A 33 -12.94 8.66 -3.55
C VAL A 33 -14.29 8.82 -2.88
N ASN A 34 -14.46 8.11 -1.76
CA ASN A 34 -15.62 8.23 -0.88
C ASN A 34 -15.20 8.86 0.44
N LYS A 35 -16.16 9.16 1.30
CA LYS A 35 -15.91 9.82 2.59
C LYS A 35 -14.90 9.06 3.49
N LYS A 36 -15.01 7.74 3.55
CA LYS A 36 -14.17 6.90 4.41
C LYS A 36 -13.54 5.72 3.68
N SER A 37 -13.46 5.79 2.37
CA SER A 37 -12.85 4.73 1.56
C SER A 37 -12.39 5.27 0.22
N ILE A 38 -11.49 4.52 -0.40
CA ILE A 38 -11.06 4.77 -1.76
C ILE A 38 -11.16 3.48 -2.56
N ARG A 39 -11.45 3.60 -3.82
CA ARG A 39 -11.48 2.48 -4.74
C ARG A 39 -10.27 2.58 -5.66
N VAL A 40 -9.54 1.49 -5.77
CA VAL A 40 -8.26 1.47 -6.49
C VAL A 40 -8.26 0.36 -7.52
N HIS A 41 -7.90 0.71 -8.75
CA HIS A 41 -7.67 -0.24 -9.82
C HIS A 41 -6.19 -0.62 -9.82
N MET A 42 -5.90 -1.88 -9.52
CA MET A 42 -4.55 -2.40 -9.40
C MET A 42 -4.08 -2.96 -10.74
N THR A 43 -2.87 -2.60 -11.15
CA THR A 43 -2.34 -2.93 -12.46
C THR A 43 -1.06 -3.77 -12.43
N HIS A 44 -0.29 -3.70 -11.36
CA HIS A 44 1.00 -4.39 -11.31
C HIS A 44 1.33 -4.80 -9.87
N ALA A 45 1.88 -6.00 -9.72
CA ALA A 45 2.30 -6.53 -8.42
C ALA A 45 3.75 -6.98 -8.48
N LYS A 46 4.47 -6.74 -7.38
CA LYS A 46 5.88 -7.04 -7.25
C LYS A 46 6.13 -7.64 -5.88
N CYS A 47 6.72 -8.83 -5.84
CA CYS A 47 7.09 -9.50 -4.61
C CYS A 47 8.59 -9.43 -4.41
N THR A 48 9.02 -9.05 -3.22
CA THR A 48 10.43 -8.91 -2.86
C THR A 48 10.73 -9.75 -1.63
N THR A 49 11.79 -10.53 -1.69
CA THR A 49 12.27 -11.32 -0.56
C THR A 49 13.70 -10.92 -0.25
N ASN A 50 13.95 -10.47 0.99
CA ASN A 50 15.27 -10.02 1.43
C ASN A 50 15.93 -9.01 0.48
N GLY A 51 15.13 -8.07 -0.02
CA GLY A 51 15.59 -7.02 -0.94
C GLY A 51 15.70 -7.41 -2.40
N ARG A 52 15.40 -8.66 -2.75
CA ARG A 52 15.43 -9.12 -4.14
C ARG A 52 14.03 -9.32 -4.69
N VAL A 53 13.80 -8.87 -5.92
CA VAL A 53 12.55 -9.13 -6.62
C VAL A 53 12.50 -10.61 -6.98
N THR A 54 11.55 -11.34 -6.39
CA THR A 54 11.37 -12.78 -6.62
C THR A 54 10.22 -13.09 -7.56
N ARG A 55 9.28 -12.16 -7.70
CA ARG A 55 8.13 -12.32 -8.58
C ARG A 55 7.60 -10.95 -8.97
N GLU A 56 7.17 -10.83 -10.21
CA GLU A 56 6.57 -9.61 -10.74
C GLU A 56 5.55 -10.00 -11.79
N TYR A 57 4.35 -9.43 -11.71
CA TYR A 57 3.28 -9.79 -12.64
C TYR A 57 2.24 -8.68 -12.75
N ASP A 58 1.53 -8.66 -13.86
CA ASP A 58 0.42 -7.73 -14.07
C ASP A 58 -0.85 -8.28 -13.46
N ILE A 59 -1.67 -7.38 -12.95
CA ILE A 59 -3.00 -7.70 -12.44
C ILE A 59 -4.01 -6.72 -13.02
N ASN A 60 -5.28 -7.10 -12.97
CA ASN A 60 -6.37 -6.25 -13.44
C ASN A 60 -7.54 -6.43 -12.48
N GLU A 61 -7.43 -5.83 -11.32
CA GLU A 61 -8.43 -5.95 -10.25
C GLU A 61 -8.72 -4.60 -9.64
N THR A 62 -9.94 -4.40 -9.19
CA THR A 62 -10.37 -3.20 -8.47
C THR A 62 -10.87 -3.61 -7.10
N ALA A 63 -10.43 -2.88 -6.08
CA ALA A 63 -10.84 -3.15 -4.70
C ALA A 63 -11.05 -1.86 -3.93
N THR A 64 -11.83 -1.96 -2.85
CA THR A 64 -12.09 -0.85 -1.94
C THR A 64 -11.15 -0.96 -0.74
N PHE A 65 -10.50 0.14 -0.42
CA PHE A 65 -9.64 0.28 0.75
C PHE A 65 -10.31 1.22 1.72
N ASP A 66 -10.55 0.76 2.94
CA ASP A 66 -11.25 1.52 3.97
C ASP A 66 -10.28 2.35 4.80
N PHE A 67 -10.70 3.57 5.12
CA PHE A 67 -9.93 4.41 6.03
C PHE A 67 -9.79 3.72 7.39
N TRP A 68 -8.57 3.65 7.88
CA TRP A 68 -8.27 3.04 9.18
C TRP A 68 -7.93 4.08 10.24
N LYS A 69 -6.89 4.86 9.99
CA LYS A 69 -6.44 5.87 10.96
C LYS A 69 -5.51 6.89 10.32
N THR A 70 -5.31 7.98 11.02
CA THR A 70 -4.30 8.99 10.71
C THR A 70 -3.18 8.89 11.72
N ILE A 71 -1.94 8.90 11.26
CA ILE A 71 -0.76 8.85 12.11
C ILE A 71 0.19 9.99 11.80
N ASN A 72 1.06 10.31 12.76
CA ASN A 72 2.19 11.19 12.55
C ASN A 72 3.44 10.32 12.44
N ARG A 73 4.07 10.32 11.28
CA ARG A 73 5.30 9.55 11.05
C ARG A 73 6.44 10.12 11.86
N GLN A 74 7.10 9.27 12.64
CA GLN A 74 8.26 9.65 13.48
C GLN A 74 9.58 9.39 12.76
N PHE A 75 9.60 8.40 11.87
CA PHE A 75 10.80 7.91 11.23
C PHE A 75 10.61 7.73 9.73
N GLY A 76 11.72 7.67 9.00
CA GLY A 76 11.71 7.39 7.58
C GLY A 76 11.55 8.64 6.74
N GLU A 77 11.27 8.42 5.47
CA GLU A 77 11.17 9.45 4.44
C GLU A 77 10.08 10.49 4.71
N ASN A 78 9.00 10.07 5.38
CA ASN A 78 7.85 10.92 5.68
C ASN A 78 7.84 11.39 7.14
N ALA A 79 8.99 11.38 7.82
CA ALA A 79 9.10 11.84 9.20
C ALA A 79 8.58 13.27 9.35
N GLY A 80 7.79 13.53 10.39
CA GLY A 80 7.17 14.82 10.65
C GLY A 80 5.92 15.11 9.85
N LYS A 81 5.49 14.20 8.97
CA LYS A 81 4.29 14.36 8.14
C LYS A 81 3.11 13.57 8.70
N THR A 82 1.92 14.07 8.44
CA THR A 82 0.66 13.37 8.76
C THR A 82 0.31 12.43 7.61
N VAL A 83 -0.03 11.19 7.95
CA VAL A 83 -0.31 10.14 6.97
C VAL A 83 -1.65 9.50 7.29
N ASP A 84 -2.53 9.44 6.30
CA ASP A 84 -3.77 8.67 6.37
C ASP A 84 -3.51 7.25 5.89
N ILE A 85 -4.00 6.27 6.64
CA ILE A 85 -3.83 4.86 6.31
C ILE A 85 -5.18 4.27 5.92
N TYR A 86 -5.20 3.67 4.73
CA TYR A 86 -6.33 2.90 4.21
C TYR A 86 -5.92 1.44 4.13
N LYS A 87 -6.84 0.53 4.38
CA LYS A 87 -6.53 -0.90 4.37
C LYS A 87 -7.57 -1.75 3.67
N ASN A 88 -7.07 -2.87 3.13
CA ASN A 88 -7.88 -3.96 2.60
C ASN A 88 -7.24 -5.27 3.08
N SER A 89 -8.03 -6.16 3.64
CA SER A 89 -7.53 -7.40 4.26
C SER A 89 -6.82 -8.33 3.28
N LYS A 90 -7.19 -8.27 2.00
CA LYS A 90 -6.60 -9.12 0.97
C LYS A 90 -5.31 -8.52 0.39
N TYR A 91 -5.28 -7.21 0.16
CA TYR A 91 -4.21 -6.58 -0.61
C TYR A 91 -3.18 -5.83 0.22
N GLY A 92 -3.55 -5.34 1.39
CA GLY A 92 -2.64 -4.63 2.25
C GLY A 92 -3.06 -3.20 2.58
N ILE A 93 -2.09 -2.31 2.74
CA ILE A 93 -2.32 -0.95 3.17
C ILE A 93 -1.82 0.07 2.16
N ILE A 94 -2.49 1.23 2.14
CA ILE A 94 -2.09 2.40 1.38
C ILE A 94 -1.84 3.54 2.37
N GLU A 95 -0.70 4.22 2.22
CA GLU A 95 -0.38 5.41 2.99
C GLU A 95 -0.51 6.64 2.10
N VAL A 96 -1.29 7.63 2.56
CA VAL A 96 -1.48 8.89 1.85
C VAL A 96 -0.89 10.01 2.70
N VAL A 97 0.17 10.62 2.20
CA VAL A 97 0.88 11.70 2.90
C VAL A 97 0.22 13.04 2.61
N HIS A 98 0.00 13.80 3.66
CA HIS A 98 -0.52 15.16 3.57
C HIS A 98 0.59 16.20 3.55
#